data_b347da2b4285999ee00ba04b0519ce00
#
_entry.id   b347da2b4285999ee00ba04b0519ce00
#
_cell.length_a   1.000
_cell.length_b   1.000
_cell.length_c   1.000
_cell.angle_alpha   90.00
_cell.angle_beta   90.00
_cell.angle_gamma   90.00
#
_symmetry.space_group_name_H-M   'P 1'
#
loop_
_entity.id
_entity.type
_entity.pdbx_description
1 polymer ?
#
loop_
_entity_poly.entity_id
_entity_poly.type
_entity_poly.pdbx_seq_one_letter_code
_entity_poly.pdbx_strand_id
1 'polypeptide(L)'
;MKTSRLKVLIPIFALVLCGAVVLFERYGVKYNPSKSTTIDLNKVYTEDVNPEKECMFLFSETEGDEYGQEVETVLEGMKIPFAKYSVEDTTFVEELNQYQTLVFAFQDWTSIDEDLPDIMEWVHAGGSILVTETPYLNEAFQGVSKELGIEGFRGSYVGISGVRFDRECMIGAKAGDVFYFDGEDAEKIEVTLDVELSESTQRYISSENGEYPLLWKNESGNGSVVMMNYSTIARAQRGFFATAYSLLKDACIYPIINGSAFYLDDFPSPVPGGDGAYIERDYGIDIAAFYSTVWWPTVLEWEKKYGIKHTGMIIEVYSDTVEAPFERNKLTTQFVTYGNMLLNSGGELGFHGYNHMPLCVKGTDDDMQFGDYKLWASAQDIQQACSELSQFAENLFPQSVMQVYVPPSNIMAQDGKEALLQACPEIRILASIYLPSEDSPEYLQEFEVEANGIIDTPRITSGSTIDDYQKITELGELNFHYVQSHFMHPDDALDVDRGAELGWKTLSGEFEKYLDWVYSSAPNIRNLTGSGMGLAVQQYDYISMERRMDGNTLNVKLGGFSDEAYFMLRNNGKEIVGTKGCTLEQINAEQYIVHATASELCVIFGE
;
A
#
# COMPACT_ATOMS: atom_id res chain seq x y z
N MET A 1 44.37 -60.79 5.11
CA MET A 1 43.10 -60.74 4.34
C MET A 1 42.07 -59.74 4.85
N LYS A 2 42.02 -59.32 6.10
CA LYS A 2 41.04 -58.33 6.63
C LYS A 2 41.25 -56.90 6.12
N THR A 3 42.48 -56.44 5.94
CA THR A 3 42.81 -55.04 5.48
C THR A 3 42.48 -54.77 4.01
N SER A 4 42.35 -55.79 3.18
CA SER A 4 41.99 -55.63 1.76
C SER A 4 40.49 -55.30 1.54
N ARG A 5 39.60 -55.85 2.39
CA ARG A 5 38.16 -55.59 2.32
C ARG A 5 37.79 -54.18 2.78
N LEU A 6 38.52 -53.64 3.78
CA LEU A 6 38.31 -52.28 4.26
C LEU A 6 38.69 -51.23 3.21
N LYS A 7 39.76 -51.49 2.43
CA LYS A 7 40.19 -50.61 1.32
C LYS A 7 39.22 -50.52 0.16
N VAL A 8 38.33 -51.51 0.01
CA VAL A 8 37.26 -51.48 -1.00
C VAL A 8 35.94 -50.93 -0.43
N LEU A 9 35.67 -51.19 0.86
CA LEU A 9 34.43 -50.70 1.50
C LEU A 9 34.45 -49.17 1.73
N ILE A 10 35.59 -48.56 2.03
CA ILE A 10 35.67 -47.10 2.23
C ILE A 10 35.29 -46.30 0.97
N PRO A 11 35.84 -46.60 -0.24
CA PRO A 11 35.42 -45.89 -1.45
C PRO A 11 33.97 -46.15 -1.84
N ILE A 12 33.45 -47.35 -1.59
CA ILE A 12 32.02 -47.67 -1.86
C ILE A 12 31.13 -46.85 -0.92
N PHE A 13 31.49 -46.78 0.38
CA PHE A 13 30.73 -45.96 1.34
C PHE A 13 30.81 -44.47 1.00
N ALA A 14 31.99 -43.96 0.59
CA ALA A 14 32.14 -42.58 0.11
C ALA A 14 31.29 -42.30 -1.13
N LEU A 15 31.24 -43.24 -2.10
CA LEU A 15 30.39 -43.12 -3.29
C LEU A 15 28.88 -43.13 -2.94
N VAL A 16 28.47 -43.98 -2.00
CA VAL A 16 27.08 -44.02 -1.52
C VAL A 16 26.72 -42.74 -0.76
N LEU A 17 27.66 -42.24 0.07
CA LEU A 17 27.47 -40.96 0.77
C LEU A 17 27.39 -39.77 -0.19
N CYS A 18 28.30 -39.70 -1.18
CA CYS A 18 28.21 -38.70 -2.25
C CYS A 18 26.95 -38.83 -3.06
N GLY A 19 26.51 -40.03 -3.40
CA GLY A 19 25.23 -40.27 -4.06
C GLY A 19 24.03 -39.85 -3.21
N ALA A 20 24.06 -40.09 -1.91
CA ALA A 20 23.05 -39.64 -0.99
C ALA A 20 23.03 -38.10 -0.87
N VAL A 21 24.20 -37.45 -0.77
CA VAL A 21 24.32 -35.99 -0.76
C VAL A 21 23.77 -35.38 -2.05
N VAL A 22 24.14 -35.94 -3.23
CA VAL A 22 23.62 -35.48 -4.51
C VAL A 22 22.11 -35.70 -4.64
N LEU A 23 21.58 -36.80 -4.11
CA LEU A 23 20.15 -37.04 -4.05
C LEU A 23 19.46 -36.06 -3.07
N PHE A 24 20.09 -35.81 -1.92
CA PHE A 24 19.60 -34.81 -0.95
C PHE A 24 19.62 -33.38 -1.55
N GLU A 25 20.66 -33.00 -2.26
CA GLU A 25 20.74 -31.71 -2.95
C GLU A 25 19.72 -31.61 -4.12
N ARG A 26 19.52 -32.71 -4.85
CA ARG A 26 18.68 -32.72 -6.05
C ARG A 26 17.18 -32.88 -5.77
N TYR A 27 16.81 -33.55 -4.68
CA TYR A 27 15.41 -33.80 -4.31
C TYR A 27 14.99 -33.02 -3.07
N GLY A 28 15.90 -32.29 -2.46
CA GLY A 28 15.69 -31.55 -1.22
C GLY A 28 15.24 -32.46 -0.06
N VAL A 29 15.55 -32.10 1.14
CA VAL A 29 14.74 -32.57 2.27
C VAL A 29 13.38 -31.94 2.05
N LYS A 30 12.32 -32.75 1.89
CA LYS A 30 10.96 -32.23 1.91
C LYS A 30 10.67 -31.75 3.33
N TYR A 31 11.13 -30.54 3.64
CA TYR A 31 10.63 -29.82 4.79
C TYR A 31 9.15 -29.56 4.52
N ASN A 32 8.32 -29.62 5.54
CA ASN A 32 6.94 -29.21 5.43
C ASN A 32 6.96 -27.75 4.99
N PRO A 33 6.61 -27.42 3.75
CA PRO A 33 6.48 -26.02 3.36
C PRO A 33 5.46 -25.39 4.30
N SER A 34 5.69 -24.12 4.65
CA SER A 34 4.64 -23.32 5.25
C SER A 34 3.40 -23.49 4.37
N LYS A 35 2.28 -23.81 4.98
CA LYS A 35 1.03 -23.89 4.21
C LYS A 35 0.82 -22.48 3.65
N SER A 36 0.83 -22.36 2.33
CA SER A 36 0.38 -21.13 1.68
C SER A 36 -1.01 -20.79 2.21
N THR A 37 -1.23 -19.52 2.52
CA THR A 37 -2.56 -19.02 2.87
C THR A 37 -3.43 -19.24 1.64
N THR A 38 -4.49 -20.02 1.75
CA THR A 38 -5.40 -20.27 0.63
C THR A 38 -6.63 -19.38 0.83
N ILE A 39 -6.96 -18.60 -0.18
CA ILE A 39 -8.21 -17.82 -0.18
C ILE A 39 -9.39 -18.79 -0.17
N ASP A 40 -10.18 -18.76 0.88
CA ASP A 40 -11.39 -19.61 1.00
C ASP A 40 -12.60 -18.86 0.44
N LEU A 41 -12.98 -19.22 -0.77
CA LEU A 41 -14.16 -18.67 -1.47
C LEU A 41 -15.50 -19.06 -0.82
N ASN A 42 -15.51 -20.03 0.09
CA ASN A 42 -16.73 -20.48 0.79
C ASN A 42 -16.84 -19.89 2.20
N LYS A 43 -15.98 -18.95 2.55
CA LYS A 43 -16.01 -18.30 3.87
C LYS A 43 -17.35 -17.62 4.09
N VAL A 44 -17.93 -17.80 5.28
CA VAL A 44 -19.22 -17.20 5.64
C VAL A 44 -18.97 -15.86 6.31
N TYR A 45 -19.64 -14.85 5.81
CA TYR A 45 -19.58 -13.48 6.33
C TYR A 45 -20.92 -13.11 6.98
N THR A 46 -20.89 -12.18 7.94
CA THR A 46 -22.12 -11.59 8.48
C THR A 46 -22.83 -10.76 7.41
N GLU A 47 -24.15 -10.58 7.56
CA GLU A 47 -24.89 -9.66 6.68
C GLU A 47 -24.34 -8.24 6.80
N ASP A 48 -24.38 -7.50 5.69
CA ASP A 48 -23.97 -6.11 5.64
C ASP A 48 -24.82 -5.25 6.56
N VAL A 49 -24.19 -4.23 7.14
CA VAL A 49 -24.88 -3.15 7.83
C VAL A 49 -25.07 -1.99 6.87
N ASN A 50 -26.16 -1.27 7.03
CA ASN A 50 -26.47 -0.09 6.20
C ASN A 50 -26.62 1.14 7.13
N PRO A 51 -25.51 1.80 7.48
CA PRO A 51 -25.52 2.92 8.41
C PRO A 51 -26.22 4.14 7.82
N GLU A 52 -26.77 4.98 8.68
CA GLU A 52 -27.23 6.31 8.30
C GLU A 52 -26.03 7.17 7.84
N LYS A 53 -26.28 8.08 6.92
CA LYS A 53 -25.27 9.03 6.45
C LYS A 53 -24.84 9.95 7.58
N GLU A 54 -23.56 10.00 7.90
CA GLU A 54 -23.01 10.84 8.97
C GLU A 54 -22.23 12.05 8.45
N CYS A 55 -21.86 12.02 7.16
CA CYS A 55 -21.06 13.05 6.51
C CYS A 55 -21.81 13.64 5.32
N MET A 56 -21.83 14.96 5.22
CA MET A 56 -22.23 15.67 4.02
C MET A 56 -20.95 16.05 3.25
N PHE A 57 -20.88 15.66 2.00
CA PHE A 57 -19.76 15.95 1.10
C PHE A 57 -20.19 16.99 0.08
N LEU A 58 -19.60 18.18 0.13
CA LEU A 58 -19.85 19.28 -0.78
C LEU A 58 -18.75 19.36 -1.85
N PHE A 59 -19.16 19.43 -3.09
CA PHE A 59 -18.28 19.58 -4.25
C PHE A 59 -18.84 20.61 -5.22
N SER A 60 -18.01 21.14 -6.14
CA SER A 60 -18.42 22.04 -7.20
C SER A 60 -18.41 21.34 -8.55
N GLU A 61 -19.52 21.41 -9.28
CA GLU A 61 -19.60 20.88 -10.66
C GLU A 61 -18.77 21.73 -11.64
N THR A 62 -18.47 22.98 -11.28
CA THR A 62 -17.78 23.94 -12.16
C THR A 62 -16.27 23.90 -12.02
N GLU A 63 -15.72 23.41 -10.91
CA GLU A 63 -14.25 23.36 -10.65
C GLU A 63 -13.58 22.08 -11.16
N GLY A 64 -14.37 21.09 -11.56
CA GLY A 64 -13.90 19.79 -12.01
C GLY A 64 -13.98 18.72 -10.92
N ASP A 65 -13.97 17.45 -11.32
CA ASP A 65 -14.34 16.31 -10.46
C ASP A 65 -13.11 15.51 -9.96
N GLU A 66 -11.93 15.68 -10.53
CA GLU A 66 -10.75 14.85 -10.20
C GLU A 66 -10.37 14.93 -8.72
N TYR A 67 -10.39 16.13 -8.16
CA TYR A 67 -10.08 16.34 -6.76
C TYR A 67 -11.14 15.72 -5.83
N GLY A 68 -12.41 15.97 -6.14
CA GLY A 68 -13.53 15.41 -5.40
C GLY A 68 -13.51 13.88 -5.38
N GLN A 69 -13.09 13.23 -6.46
CA GLN A 69 -12.96 11.77 -6.56
C GLN A 69 -11.93 11.20 -5.58
N GLU A 70 -10.78 11.85 -5.40
CA GLU A 70 -9.78 11.39 -4.42
C GLU A 70 -10.29 11.48 -2.98
N VAL A 71 -11.00 12.56 -2.64
CA VAL A 71 -11.65 12.71 -1.33
C VAL A 71 -12.73 11.64 -1.11
N GLU A 72 -13.55 11.41 -2.14
CA GLU A 72 -14.59 10.36 -2.14
C GLU A 72 -13.96 8.98 -1.89
N THR A 73 -12.89 8.64 -2.61
CA THR A 73 -12.14 7.40 -2.43
C THR A 73 -11.65 7.21 -0.98
N VAL A 74 -11.14 8.29 -0.35
CA VAL A 74 -10.72 8.21 1.05
C VAL A 74 -11.90 7.96 1.98
N LEU A 75 -13.02 8.67 1.81
CA LEU A 75 -14.21 8.46 2.63
C LEU A 75 -14.78 7.04 2.46
N GLU A 76 -14.80 6.52 1.23
CA GLU A 76 -15.22 5.14 0.94
C GLU A 76 -14.27 4.12 1.59
N GLY A 77 -12.96 4.31 1.46
CA GLY A 77 -11.96 3.45 2.10
C GLY A 77 -12.06 3.45 3.63
N MET A 78 -12.29 4.62 4.23
CA MET A 78 -12.56 4.74 5.68
C MET A 78 -13.96 4.22 6.07
N LYS A 79 -14.77 3.78 5.10
CA LYS A 79 -16.16 3.36 5.30
C LYS A 79 -16.98 4.41 6.05
N ILE A 80 -16.79 5.69 5.69
CA ILE A 80 -17.58 6.83 6.18
C ILE A 80 -18.84 6.93 5.33
N PRO A 81 -20.03 6.75 5.88
CA PRO A 81 -21.26 6.88 5.10
C PRO A 81 -21.55 8.36 4.83
N PHE A 82 -21.46 8.79 3.59
CA PHE A 82 -21.66 10.19 3.19
C PHE A 82 -22.78 10.37 2.17
N ALA A 83 -23.28 11.59 2.07
CA ALA A 83 -24.17 12.05 0.99
C ALA A 83 -23.49 13.19 0.24
N LYS A 84 -23.55 13.14 -1.08
CA LYS A 84 -22.87 14.07 -2.00
C LYS A 84 -23.86 15.16 -2.43
N TYR A 85 -23.45 16.42 -2.30
CA TYR A 85 -24.23 17.60 -2.69
C TYR A 85 -23.37 18.56 -3.51
N SER A 86 -23.96 19.09 -4.57
CA SER A 86 -23.35 20.18 -5.33
C SER A 86 -23.57 21.51 -4.63
N VAL A 87 -22.54 22.36 -4.55
CA VAL A 87 -22.66 23.72 -4.00
C VAL A 87 -23.51 24.65 -4.88
N GLU A 88 -23.77 24.24 -6.12
CA GLU A 88 -24.70 24.93 -7.02
C GLU A 88 -26.17 24.62 -6.67
N ASP A 89 -26.44 23.61 -5.84
CA ASP A 89 -27.76 23.31 -5.29
C ASP A 89 -27.83 23.73 -3.80
N THR A 90 -28.39 24.90 -3.56
CA THR A 90 -28.46 25.51 -2.21
C THR A 90 -29.42 24.80 -1.23
N THR A 91 -30.05 23.72 -1.62
CA THR A 91 -30.97 22.96 -0.73
C THR A 91 -30.24 22.18 0.36
N PHE A 92 -28.92 21.95 0.23
CA PHE A 92 -28.12 21.20 1.21
C PHE A 92 -28.17 21.80 2.62
N VAL A 93 -28.30 23.13 2.74
CA VAL A 93 -28.32 23.83 4.03
C VAL A 93 -29.52 23.40 4.90
N GLU A 94 -30.67 23.12 4.29
CA GLU A 94 -31.86 22.62 5.00
C GLU A 94 -31.64 21.25 5.64
N GLU A 95 -30.67 20.49 5.14
CA GLU A 95 -30.35 19.13 5.58
C GLU A 95 -29.16 19.04 6.54
N LEU A 96 -28.42 20.13 6.79
CA LEU A 96 -27.21 20.13 7.63
C LEU A 96 -27.38 19.41 8.97
N ASN A 97 -28.55 19.60 9.63
CA ASN A 97 -28.82 19.00 10.93
C ASN A 97 -28.97 17.47 10.93
N GLN A 98 -28.99 16.84 9.77
CA GLN A 98 -29.00 15.38 9.64
C GLN A 98 -27.58 14.79 9.71
N TYR A 99 -26.54 15.61 9.55
CA TYR A 99 -25.15 15.23 9.47
C TYR A 99 -24.36 15.69 10.70
N GLN A 100 -23.25 15.03 10.96
CA GLN A 100 -22.33 15.37 12.05
C GLN A 100 -21.06 16.04 11.52
N THR A 101 -20.70 15.75 10.27
CA THR A 101 -19.51 16.28 9.61
C THR A 101 -19.87 16.81 8.23
N LEU A 102 -19.14 17.82 7.83
CA LEU A 102 -19.24 18.47 6.53
C LEU A 102 -17.84 18.51 5.90
N VAL A 103 -17.71 18.01 4.68
CA VAL A 103 -16.43 18.00 3.94
C VAL A 103 -16.55 18.94 2.76
N PHE A 104 -15.67 19.92 2.68
CA PHE A 104 -15.56 20.87 1.57
C PHE A 104 -14.48 20.42 0.59
N ALA A 105 -14.87 19.99 -0.60
CA ALA A 105 -13.99 19.64 -1.70
C ALA A 105 -14.18 20.60 -2.88
N PHE A 106 -13.95 21.89 -2.64
CA PHE A 106 -14.04 22.98 -3.62
C PHE A 106 -13.35 24.23 -3.10
N GLN A 107 -12.88 25.11 -3.98
CA GLN A 107 -12.08 26.28 -3.66
C GLN A 107 -12.87 27.59 -3.65
N ASP A 108 -13.89 27.73 -4.52
CA ASP A 108 -14.65 28.98 -4.63
C ASP A 108 -15.83 29.08 -3.67
N TRP A 109 -15.61 29.68 -2.52
CA TRP A 109 -16.63 29.86 -1.47
C TRP A 109 -17.67 30.95 -1.80
N THR A 110 -17.53 31.69 -2.91
CA THR A 110 -18.57 32.61 -3.34
C THR A 110 -19.86 31.91 -3.69
N SER A 111 -19.80 30.63 -4.07
CA SER A 111 -20.96 29.78 -4.35
C SER A 111 -21.87 29.54 -3.14
N ILE A 112 -21.30 29.63 -1.93
CA ILE A 112 -22.01 29.39 -0.65
C ILE A 112 -22.00 30.62 0.28
N ASP A 113 -21.67 31.83 -0.22
CA ASP A 113 -21.51 33.03 0.60
C ASP A 113 -22.76 33.35 1.44
N GLU A 114 -23.95 33.19 0.88
CA GLU A 114 -25.22 33.40 1.58
C GLU A 114 -25.50 32.31 2.65
N ASP A 115 -24.94 31.11 2.51
CA ASP A 115 -25.15 29.94 3.37
C ASP A 115 -24.11 29.85 4.51
N LEU A 116 -22.96 30.52 4.39
CA LEU A 116 -21.88 30.47 5.37
C LEU A 116 -22.33 30.83 6.81
N PRO A 117 -23.21 31.83 7.05
CA PRO A 117 -23.70 32.10 8.41
C PRO A 117 -24.41 30.90 9.05
N ASP A 118 -25.27 30.21 8.31
CA ASP A 118 -26.02 29.05 8.79
C ASP A 118 -25.11 27.85 9.02
N ILE A 119 -24.12 27.65 8.14
CA ILE A 119 -23.08 26.63 8.32
C ILE A 119 -22.28 26.89 9.59
N MET A 120 -21.84 28.14 9.84
CA MET A 120 -21.08 28.47 11.04
C MET A 120 -21.94 28.37 12.33
N GLU A 121 -23.25 28.70 12.26
CA GLU A 121 -24.17 28.45 13.38
C GLU A 121 -24.27 26.95 13.69
N TRP A 122 -24.36 26.10 12.65
CA TRP A 122 -24.35 24.65 12.81
C TRP A 122 -23.04 24.13 13.42
N VAL A 123 -21.86 24.69 13.02
CA VAL A 123 -20.58 24.38 13.65
C VAL A 123 -20.61 24.77 15.15
N HIS A 124 -21.07 25.98 15.48
CA HIS A 124 -21.17 26.43 16.87
C HIS A 124 -22.10 25.52 17.71
N ALA A 125 -23.10 24.90 17.08
CA ALA A 125 -23.98 23.93 17.75
C ALA A 125 -23.34 22.55 17.97
N GLY A 126 -22.20 22.23 17.33
CA GLY A 126 -21.46 20.97 17.51
C GLY A 126 -21.13 20.22 16.22
N GLY A 127 -21.43 20.78 15.05
CA GLY A 127 -21.01 20.26 13.77
C GLY A 127 -19.50 20.40 13.53
N SER A 128 -18.92 19.60 12.66
CA SER A 128 -17.49 19.67 12.36
C SER A 128 -17.24 19.76 10.84
N ILE A 129 -16.32 20.63 10.43
CA ILE A 129 -15.98 20.85 9.03
C ILE A 129 -14.55 20.39 8.76
N LEU A 130 -14.36 19.66 7.66
CA LEU A 130 -13.07 19.43 7.01
C LEU A 130 -13.02 20.24 5.72
N VAL A 131 -12.10 21.20 5.64
CA VAL A 131 -11.74 21.88 4.39
C VAL A 131 -10.56 21.12 3.79
N THR A 132 -10.70 20.61 2.60
CA THR A 132 -9.75 19.64 2.04
C THR A 132 -8.78 20.24 1.05
N GLU A 133 -8.99 21.50 0.63
CA GLU A 133 -8.11 22.22 -0.29
C GLU A 133 -8.05 23.72 0.04
N THR A 134 -6.99 24.37 -0.45
CA THR A 134 -6.78 25.81 -0.23
C THR A 134 -7.89 26.61 -0.91
N PRO A 135 -8.75 27.34 -0.16
CA PRO A 135 -9.80 28.16 -0.76
C PRO A 135 -9.25 29.34 -1.54
N TYR A 136 -10.02 29.83 -2.49
CA TYR A 136 -9.72 31.11 -3.13
C TYR A 136 -9.83 32.26 -2.13
N LEU A 137 -8.85 33.14 -2.14
CA LEU A 137 -8.79 34.32 -1.26
C LEU A 137 -9.82 35.37 -1.72
N ASN A 138 -11.10 35.13 -1.44
CA ASN A 138 -12.24 36.00 -1.73
C ASN A 138 -12.91 36.52 -0.44
N GLU A 139 -13.93 37.39 -0.58
CA GLU A 139 -14.61 38.02 0.57
C GLU A 139 -15.39 36.98 1.40
N ALA A 140 -15.98 35.95 0.78
CA ALA A 140 -16.72 34.90 1.44
C ALA A 140 -15.82 34.12 2.42
N PHE A 141 -14.69 33.60 1.93
CA PHE A 141 -13.71 32.89 2.75
C PHE A 141 -13.13 33.79 3.87
N GLN A 142 -12.75 35.04 3.53
CA GLN A 142 -12.21 35.96 4.52
C GLN A 142 -13.23 36.32 5.60
N GLY A 143 -14.53 36.34 5.27
CA GLY A 143 -15.62 36.66 6.19
C GLY A 143 -15.73 35.70 7.37
N VAL A 144 -15.36 34.42 7.17
CA VAL A 144 -15.42 33.36 8.20
C VAL A 144 -14.04 32.93 8.70
N SER A 145 -12.98 33.63 8.32
CA SER A 145 -11.59 33.25 8.62
C SER A 145 -11.32 33.00 10.11
N LYS A 146 -11.97 33.74 11.02
CA LYS A 146 -11.79 33.58 12.46
C LYS A 146 -12.34 32.23 12.96
N GLU A 147 -13.46 31.77 12.40
CA GLU A 147 -14.05 30.47 12.70
C GLU A 147 -13.13 29.32 12.24
N LEU A 148 -12.36 29.59 11.20
CA LEU A 148 -11.33 28.68 10.68
C LEU A 148 -10.00 28.72 11.45
N GLY A 149 -9.89 29.60 12.47
CA GLY A 149 -8.65 29.76 13.26
C GLY A 149 -7.59 30.65 12.62
N ILE A 150 -7.97 31.45 11.61
CA ILE A 150 -7.08 32.39 10.90
C ILE A 150 -7.22 33.78 11.52
N GLU A 151 -6.12 34.33 12.10
CA GLU A 151 -6.07 35.68 12.65
C GLU A 151 -5.84 36.73 11.56
N GLY A 152 -5.08 36.36 10.51
CA GLY A 152 -4.77 37.28 9.42
C GLY A 152 -4.17 36.61 8.19
N PHE A 153 -4.12 37.40 7.12
CA PHE A 153 -3.50 37.02 5.85
C PHE A 153 -2.24 37.84 5.67
N ARG A 154 -1.05 37.23 5.57
CA ARG A 154 0.24 37.91 5.41
C ARG A 154 0.61 38.13 3.95
N GLY A 155 0.04 37.34 3.05
CA GLY A 155 0.30 37.39 1.62
C GLY A 155 -0.80 36.76 0.80
N SER A 156 -0.42 36.30 -0.38
CA SER A 156 -1.25 35.50 -1.28
C SER A 156 -0.74 34.05 -1.26
N TYR A 157 -0.84 33.37 -2.37
CA TYR A 157 -0.36 31.98 -2.49
C TYR A 157 1.16 31.94 -2.60
N VAL A 158 1.74 30.92 -1.97
CA VAL A 158 3.19 30.64 -1.97
C VAL A 158 3.43 29.18 -2.32
N GLY A 159 4.52 28.91 -3.02
CA GLY A 159 4.90 27.55 -3.37
C GLY A 159 5.63 26.86 -2.22
N ILE A 160 5.37 25.56 -2.04
CA ILE A 160 6.04 24.69 -1.07
C ILE A 160 6.60 23.45 -1.76
N SER A 161 7.61 22.80 -1.17
CA SER A 161 8.27 21.59 -1.69
C SER A 161 8.08 20.36 -0.80
N GLY A 162 7.46 20.53 0.37
CA GLY A 162 7.28 19.43 1.31
C GLY A 162 6.50 19.83 2.55
N VAL A 163 6.42 18.90 3.48
CA VAL A 163 5.69 19.04 4.74
C VAL A 163 6.63 18.81 5.92
N ARG A 164 6.43 19.59 6.97
CA ARG A 164 7.07 19.44 8.26
C ARG A 164 6.02 19.16 9.32
N PHE A 165 6.24 18.16 10.13
CA PHE A 165 5.36 17.82 11.25
C PHE A 165 5.66 18.70 12.47
N ASP A 166 4.70 19.50 12.89
CA ASP A 166 4.79 20.29 14.12
C ASP A 166 4.42 19.47 15.35
N ARG A 167 3.63 18.40 15.15
CA ARG A 167 3.18 17.43 16.14
C ARG A 167 3.14 16.02 15.55
N GLU A 168 3.20 15.02 16.41
CA GLU A 168 3.00 13.62 16.01
C GLU A 168 1.51 13.37 15.75
N CYS A 169 1.09 13.48 14.48
CA CYS A 169 -0.30 13.25 14.06
C CYS A 169 -0.44 12.13 13.03
N MET A 170 0.65 11.69 12.43
CA MET A 170 0.70 10.58 11.47
C MET A 170 1.71 9.52 11.93
N ILE A 171 1.35 8.26 11.72
CA ILE A 171 2.25 7.12 11.92
C ILE A 171 3.39 7.25 10.91
N GLY A 172 4.63 7.13 11.36
CA GLY A 172 5.81 7.30 10.50
C GLY A 172 6.47 8.67 10.57
N ALA A 173 5.81 9.66 11.22
CA ALA A 173 6.34 11.01 11.36
C ALA A 173 6.32 11.49 12.81
N LYS A 174 7.42 12.10 13.25
CA LYS A 174 7.58 12.73 14.56
C LYS A 174 7.63 14.24 14.44
N ALA A 175 7.38 14.95 15.52
CA ALA A 175 7.55 16.39 15.55
C ALA A 175 8.96 16.79 15.14
N GLY A 176 9.06 17.63 14.13
CA GLY A 176 10.30 18.09 13.49
C GLY A 176 10.72 17.34 12.22
N ASP A 177 10.12 16.19 11.91
CA ASP A 177 10.40 15.46 10.68
C ASP A 177 9.90 16.25 9.46
N VAL A 178 10.67 16.16 8.36
CA VAL A 178 10.37 16.79 7.08
C VAL A 178 10.30 15.70 6.00
N PHE A 179 9.28 15.80 5.17
CA PHE A 179 9.11 14.97 3.98
C PHE A 179 8.95 15.88 2.76
N TYR A 180 9.73 15.63 1.73
CA TYR A 180 9.65 16.39 0.48
C TYR A 180 8.72 15.67 -0.51
N PHE A 181 8.07 16.44 -1.39
CA PHE A 181 7.20 15.85 -2.41
C PHE A 181 8.01 15.23 -3.55
N ASP A 182 9.11 15.88 -3.95
CA ASP A 182 9.98 15.42 -5.04
C ASP A 182 11.45 15.85 -4.81
N GLY A 183 11.93 15.72 -3.57
CA GLY A 183 13.29 16.09 -3.19
C GLY A 183 13.43 17.53 -2.66
N GLU A 184 14.48 17.76 -1.85
CA GLU A 184 14.73 19.03 -1.16
C GLU A 184 14.97 20.21 -2.13
N ASP A 185 15.61 19.93 -3.27
CA ASP A 185 16.00 20.92 -4.28
C ASP A 185 15.00 20.99 -5.46
N ALA A 186 13.90 20.23 -5.43
CA ALA A 186 12.90 20.21 -6.48
C ALA A 186 12.16 21.55 -6.62
N GLU A 187 11.55 21.77 -7.77
CA GLU A 187 10.65 22.91 -7.97
C GLU A 187 9.48 22.80 -6.98
N LYS A 188 8.97 23.96 -6.53
CA LYS A 188 7.81 23.99 -5.61
C LYS A 188 6.55 23.70 -6.41
N ILE A 189 6.05 22.47 -6.26
CA ILE A 189 4.93 21.94 -7.04
C ILE A 189 3.58 22.18 -6.37
N GLU A 190 3.58 22.35 -5.04
CA GLU A 190 2.37 22.60 -4.27
C GLU A 190 2.20 24.07 -3.91
N VAL A 191 0.96 24.49 -3.70
CA VAL A 191 0.62 25.88 -3.40
C VAL A 191 -0.17 25.94 -2.08
N THR A 192 0.21 26.88 -1.21
CA THR A 192 -0.48 27.16 0.05
C THR A 192 -0.77 28.65 0.20
N LEU A 193 -1.76 28.99 1.02
CA LEU A 193 -2.09 30.38 1.36
C LEU A 193 -1.27 30.84 2.57
N ASP A 194 -0.65 32.01 2.48
CA ASP A 194 0.14 32.61 3.58
C ASP A 194 -0.78 33.23 4.63
N VAL A 195 -1.06 32.46 5.70
CA VAL A 195 -1.96 32.84 6.79
C VAL A 195 -1.23 32.89 8.13
N GLU A 196 -1.76 33.70 9.05
CA GLU A 196 -1.40 33.71 10.46
C GLU A 196 -2.52 33.06 11.27
N LEU A 197 -2.18 32.02 12.05
CA LEU A 197 -3.15 31.31 12.86
C LEU A 197 -3.33 32.02 14.21
N SER A 198 -4.55 31.89 14.80
CA SER A 198 -4.81 32.36 16.15
C SER A 198 -4.03 31.52 17.19
N GLU A 199 -3.76 32.10 18.37
CA GLU A 199 -3.02 31.41 19.43
C GLU A 199 -3.72 30.13 19.94
N SER A 200 -5.04 30.05 19.82
CA SER A 200 -5.84 28.88 20.21
C SER A 200 -5.83 27.75 19.19
N THR A 201 -5.45 28.03 17.95
CA THR A 201 -5.46 27.06 16.85
C THR A 201 -4.34 26.06 16.99
N GLN A 202 -4.67 24.77 16.86
CA GLN A 202 -3.70 23.68 16.93
C GLN A 202 -3.13 23.39 15.54
N ARG A 203 -1.88 23.76 15.31
CA ARG A 203 -1.15 23.43 14.09
C ARG A 203 -0.51 22.05 14.19
N TYR A 204 -0.72 21.21 13.17
CA TYR A 204 -0.19 19.85 13.07
C TYR A 204 0.93 19.75 12.05
N ILE A 205 0.76 20.36 10.87
CA ILE A 205 1.70 20.28 9.76
C ILE A 205 1.93 21.70 9.22
N SER A 206 3.17 21.98 8.85
CA SER A 206 3.60 23.21 8.17
C SER A 206 4.41 22.87 6.92
N SER A 207 4.74 23.87 6.10
CA SER A 207 5.69 23.73 4.99
C SER A 207 7.05 23.24 5.48
N GLU A 208 7.87 22.72 4.58
CA GLU A 208 9.20 22.14 4.84
C GLU A 208 10.08 23.02 5.74
N ASN A 209 9.98 24.34 5.59
CA ASN A 209 10.72 25.32 6.38
C ASN A 209 10.03 25.72 7.71
N GLY A 210 8.80 25.23 7.95
CA GLY A 210 8.01 25.53 9.15
C GLY A 210 7.28 26.88 9.12
N GLU A 211 7.30 27.61 8.01
CA GLU A 211 6.78 28.98 7.90
C GLU A 211 5.28 29.03 7.66
N TYR A 212 4.76 28.20 6.77
CA TYR A 212 3.36 28.23 6.32
C TYR A 212 2.56 27.08 6.94
N PRO A 213 1.44 27.35 7.64
CA PRO A 213 0.57 26.28 8.17
C PRO A 213 -0.11 25.51 7.03
N LEU A 214 -0.08 24.17 7.09
CA LEU A 214 -0.69 23.31 6.08
C LEU A 214 -1.85 22.46 6.62
N LEU A 215 -1.77 22.02 7.88
CA LEU A 215 -2.85 21.29 8.55
C LEU A 215 -3.02 21.83 9.96
N TRP A 216 -4.24 22.25 10.28
CA TRP A 216 -4.58 22.70 11.64
C TRP A 216 -6.03 22.37 12.01
N LYS A 217 -6.30 22.39 13.31
CA LYS A 217 -7.63 22.31 13.89
C LYS A 217 -7.93 23.53 14.73
N ASN A 218 -9.12 24.08 14.56
CA ASN A 218 -9.68 25.16 15.41
C ASN A 218 -10.99 24.71 16.04
N GLU A 219 -11.15 24.93 17.33
CA GLU A 219 -12.42 24.75 18.00
C GLU A 219 -13.27 26.01 17.82
N SER A 220 -14.52 25.85 17.38
CA SER A 220 -15.46 26.95 17.14
C SER A 220 -16.82 26.62 17.76
N GLY A 221 -17.14 27.28 18.86
CA GLY A 221 -18.32 26.95 19.67
C GLY A 221 -18.21 25.56 20.30
N ASN A 222 -19.17 24.68 20.00
CA ASN A 222 -19.16 23.26 20.43
C ASN A 222 -18.64 22.32 19.34
N GLY A 223 -18.33 22.84 18.16
CA GLY A 223 -17.80 22.10 17.03
C GLY A 223 -16.36 22.43 16.70
N SER A 224 -15.87 21.96 15.57
CA SER A 224 -14.50 22.15 15.17
C SER A 224 -14.35 22.30 13.65
N VAL A 225 -13.26 22.96 13.25
CA VAL A 225 -12.84 23.02 11.84
C VAL A 225 -11.43 22.47 11.73
N VAL A 226 -11.25 21.52 10.82
CA VAL A 226 -9.94 21.05 10.38
C VAL A 226 -9.71 21.57 8.98
N MET A 227 -8.57 22.20 8.77
CA MET A 227 -8.25 22.81 7.49
C MET A 227 -6.95 22.24 6.93
N MET A 228 -7.01 21.78 5.69
CA MET A 228 -5.88 21.48 4.84
C MET A 228 -5.66 22.68 3.91
N ASN A 229 -4.47 23.26 3.97
CA ASN A 229 -4.10 24.48 3.25
C ASN A 229 -3.03 24.16 2.21
N TYR A 230 -3.28 23.19 1.36
CA TYR A 230 -2.55 22.89 0.13
C TYR A 230 -3.50 22.20 -0.84
N SER A 231 -3.27 22.39 -2.14
CA SER A 231 -4.32 22.23 -3.14
C SER A 231 -4.21 20.96 -3.97
N THR A 232 -3.14 20.20 -3.84
CA THR A 232 -2.99 18.99 -4.64
C THR A 232 -3.22 17.76 -3.80
N ILE A 233 -4.14 16.91 -4.25
CA ILE A 233 -4.28 15.58 -3.73
C ILE A 233 -4.00 14.62 -4.85
N ALA A 234 -2.85 14.01 -4.70
CA ALA A 234 -2.52 12.82 -5.44
C ALA A 234 -2.81 11.60 -4.57
N ARG A 235 -2.90 10.45 -5.19
CA ARG A 235 -3.00 9.15 -4.54
C ARG A 235 -1.97 8.97 -3.41
N ALA A 236 -0.76 9.47 -3.59
CA ALA A 236 0.32 9.48 -2.59
C ALA A 236 -0.07 10.17 -1.25
N GLN A 237 -1.05 11.06 -1.26
CA GLN A 237 -1.40 11.91 -0.11
C GLN A 237 -2.72 11.53 0.56
N ARG A 238 -3.37 10.45 0.16
CA ARG A 238 -4.66 10.00 0.72
C ARG A 238 -4.63 9.84 2.25
N GLY A 239 -3.53 9.38 2.81
CA GLY A 239 -3.38 9.25 4.27
C GLY A 239 -3.36 10.58 5.02
N PHE A 240 -3.01 11.68 4.38
CA PHE A 240 -3.13 13.02 4.98
C PHE A 240 -4.60 13.41 5.16
N PHE A 241 -5.45 13.03 4.21
CA PHE A 241 -6.91 13.19 4.36
C PHE A 241 -7.49 12.32 5.45
N ALA A 242 -7.16 11.04 5.45
CA ALA A 242 -7.61 10.13 6.50
C ALA A 242 -7.21 10.67 7.88
N THR A 243 -6.00 11.23 7.98
CA THR A 243 -5.52 11.90 9.19
C THR A 243 -6.36 13.14 9.52
N ALA A 244 -6.55 14.04 8.55
CA ALA A 244 -7.32 15.28 8.76
C ALA A 244 -8.76 14.97 9.18
N TYR A 245 -9.44 14.02 8.50
CA TYR A 245 -10.77 13.58 8.89
C TYR A 245 -10.81 13.00 10.30
N SER A 246 -9.81 12.21 10.67
CA SER A 246 -9.73 11.59 12.00
C SER A 246 -9.56 12.60 13.16
N LEU A 247 -9.13 13.83 12.86
CA LEU A 247 -9.01 14.91 13.84
C LEU A 247 -10.33 15.65 14.12
N LEU A 248 -11.37 15.48 13.29
CA LEU A 248 -12.62 16.23 13.40
C LEU A 248 -13.37 15.99 14.72
N LYS A 249 -13.46 14.74 15.13
CA LYS A 249 -14.29 14.29 16.25
C LYS A 249 -13.44 13.91 17.47
N ASP A 250 -14.09 13.73 18.59
CA ASP A 250 -13.49 13.27 19.83
C ASP A 250 -12.83 11.89 19.73
N ALA A 251 -13.34 11.02 18.85
CA ALA A 251 -12.75 9.75 18.49
C ALA A 251 -13.16 9.37 17.06
N CYS A 252 -12.23 8.80 16.32
CA CYS A 252 -12.48 8.32 14.97
C CYS A 252 -11.96 6.88 14.83
N ILE A 253 -12.80 6.00 14.27
CA ILE A 253 -12.44 4.60 13.97
C ILE A 253 -12.78 4.29 12.51
N TYR A 254 -11.86 3.65 11.79
CA TYR A 254 -12.05 3.22 10.41
C TYR A 254 -11.28 1.92 10.11
N PRO A 255 -11.72 1.08 9.15
CA PRO A 255 -11.06 -0.18 8.85
C PRO A 255 -9.69 0.05 8.20
N ILE A 256 -8.79 -0.89 8.47
CA ILE A 256 -7.46 -0.96 7.87
C ILE A 256 -7.14 -2.38 7.45
N ILE A 257 -6.21 -2.53 6.50
CA ILE A 257 -5.72 -3.83 6.04
C ILE A 257 -4.76 -4.43 7.07
N ASN A 258 -3.88 -3.61 7.64
CA ASN A 258 -2.82 -4.01 8.55
C ASN A 258 -1.92 -5.10 7.96
N GLY A 259 -1.11 -4.77 6.97
CA GLY A 259 -0.27 -5.74 6.28
C GLY A 259 1.01 -5.17 5.72
N SER A 260 2.09 -5.98 5.78
CA SER A 260 3.38 -5.73 5.15
C SER A 260 3.71 -6.90 4.23
N ALA A 261 3.92 -6.64 2.94
CA ALA A 261 4.26 -7.65 1.93
C ALA A 261 5.49 -7.23 1.11
N PHE A 262 6.32 -8.21 0.79
CA PHE A 262 7.53 -8.03 -0.01
C PHE A 262 7.55 -8.99 -1.18
N TYR A 263 7.80 -8.47 -2.38
CA TYR A 263 7.86 -9.25 -3.61
C TYR A 263 9.29 -9.26 -4.16
N LEU A 264 9.74 -10.44 -4.56
CA LEU A 264 10.99 -10.62 -5.30
C LEU A 264 10.62 -10.94 -6.74
N ASP A 265 10.62 -9.90 -7.59
CA ASP A 265 10.34 -10.07 -9.01
C ASP A 265 11.51 -10.79 -9.71
N ASP A 266 11.30 -11.31 -10.89
CA ASP A 266 12.30 -12.06 -11.65
C ASP A 266 12.93 -13.26 -10.92
N PHE A 267 12.17 -13.86 -9.99
CA PHE A 267 12.64 -14.98 -9.20
C PHE A 267 12.94 -16.22 -10.10
N PRO A 268 14.01 -17.01 -9.91
CA PRO A 268 14.85 -17.01 -8.69
C PRO A 268 16.19 -16.29 -8.80
N SER A 269 16.53 -15.63 -9.90
CA SER A 269 17.88 -15.04 -10.05
C SER A 269 19.06 -16.06 -9.86
N PRO A 270 20.22 -15.89 -10.50
CA PRO A 270 20.62 -14.69 -11.22
C PRO A 270 19.84 -14.52 -12.51
N VAL A 271 19.48 -13.30 -12.82
CA VAL A 271 18.85 -12.95 -14.10
C VAL A 271 19.89 -13.11 -15.20
N PRO A 272 19.54 -13.70 -16.35
CA PRO A 272 20.44 -13.73 -17.49
C PRO A 272 20.62 -12.31 -18.03
N GLY A 273 21.85 -11.89 -18.12
CA GLY A 273 22.19 -10.58 -18.66
C GLY A 273 22.30 -9.51 -17.56
N GLY A 274 23.27 -8.69 -17.68
CA GLY A 274 23.68 -7.64 -16.76
C GLY A 274 25.18 -7.54 -16.73
N ASP A 275 25.67 -6.35 -16.46
CA ASP A 275 27.09 -6.13 -16.31
C ASP A 275 27.51 -6.36 -14.85
N GLY A 276 28.22 -7.45 -14.60
CA GLY A 276 28.76 -7.75 -13.27
C GLY A 276 29.94 -6.88 -12.84
N ALA A 277 30.26 -5.81 -13.55
CA ALA A 277 31.43 -4.97 -13.30
C ALA A 277 31.44 -4.37 -11.89
N TYR A 278 30.29 -3.95 -11.36
CA TYR A 278 30.18 -3.40 -10.00
C TYR A 278 30.35 -4.48 -8.94
N ILE A 279 29.87 -5.70 -9.20
CA ILE A 279 30.08 -6.86 -8.31
C ILE A 279 31.54 -7.26 -8.30
N GLU A 280 32.19 -7.35 -9.47
CA GLU A 280 33.61 -7.65 -9.56
C GLU A 280 34.45 -6.56 -8.88
N ARG A 281 34.10 -5.27 -9.07
CA ARG A 281 34.76 -4.12 -8.43
C ARG A 281 34.73 -4.24 -6.90
N ASP A 282 33.57 -4.56 -6.32
CA ASP A 282 33.35 -4.46 -4.88
C ASP A 282 33.65 -5.77 -4.13
N TYR A 283 33.47 -6.91 -4.77
CA TYR A 283 33.59 -8.24 -4.14
C TYR A 283 34.64 -9.15 -4.77
N GLY A 284 35.07 -8.88 -6.01
CA GLY A 284 36.06 -9.71 -6.71
C GLY A 284 35.53 -11.11 -7.07
N ILE A 285 34.21 -11.26 -7.25
CA ILE A 285 33.52 -12.53 -7.55
C ILE A 285 32.57 -12.35 -8.74
N ASP A 286 32.17 -13.46 -9.35
CA ASP A 286 31.16 -13.44 -10.43
C ASP A 286 29.73 -13.27 -9.87
N ILE A 287 28.77 -13.02 -10.78
CA ILE A 287 27.38 -12.78 -10.47
C ILE A 287 26.78 -13.97 -9.70
N ALA A 288 27.01 -15.20 -10.13
CA ALA A 288 26.44 -16.39 -9.48
C ALA A 288 26.95 -16.58 -8.05
N ALA A 289 28.26 -16.34 -7.82
CA ALA A 289 28.86 -16.35 -6.49
C ALA A 289 28.30 -15.22 -5.63
N PHE A 290 28.10 -14.02 -6.18
CA PHE A 290 27.51 -12.89 -5.49
C PHE A 290 26.10 -13.22 -4.96
N TYR A 291 25.21 -13.71 -5.81
CA TYR A 291 23.86 -14.06 -5.37
C TYR A 291 23.84 -15.13 -4.30
N SER A 292 24.64 -16.16 -4.44
CA SER A 292 24.68 -17.26 -3.46
C SER A 292 25.33 -16.90 -2.14
N THR A 293 26.32 -15.98 -2.13
CA THR A 293 27.15 -15.71 -0.93
C THR A 293 26.96 -14.33 -0.32
N VAL A 294 26.31 -13.40 -1.01
CA VAL A 294 26.08 -12.02 -0.56
C VAL A 294 24.60 -11.67 -0.59
N TRP A 295 23.98 -11.67 -1.76
CA TRP A 295 22.61 -11.18 -1.95
C TRP A 295 21.56 -11.99 -1.16
N TRP A 296 21.49 -13.30 -1.39
CA TRP A 296 20.56 -14.15 -0.67
C TRP A 296 20.78 -14.19 0.84
N PRO A 297 22.02 -14.26 1.35
CA PRO A 297 22.26 -14.10 2.78
C PRO A 297 21.73 -12.78 3.34
N THR A 298 21.86 -11.65 2.61
CA THR A 298 21.34 -10.36 3.05
C THR A 298 19.81 -10.38 3.12
N VAL A 299 19.12 -10.91 2.10
CA VAL A 299 17.64 -11.07 2.10
C VAL A 299 17.18 -11.90 3.30
N LEU A 300 17.84 -13.03 3.59
CA LEU A 300 17.52 -13.88 4.73
C LEU A 300 17.80 -13.20 6.09
N GLU A 301 18.79 -12.31 6.16
CA GLU A 301 19.04 -11.50 7.36
C GLU A 301 17.90 -10.51 7.60
N TRP A 302 17.37 -9.87 6.56
CA TRP A 302 16.20 -9.01 6.66
C TRP A 302 14.94 -9.79 7.10
N GLU A 303 14.68 -10.97 6.50
CA GLU A 303 13.60 -11.85 6.95
C GLU A 303 13.70 -12.17 8.45
N LYS A 304 14.90 -12.47 8.91
CA LYS A 304 15.13 -12.80 10.32
C LYS A 304 15.04 -11.58 11.24
N LYS A 305 15.54 -10.41 10.81
CA LYS A 305 15.58 -9.19 11.62
C LYS A 305 14.20 -8.57 11.79
N TYR A 306 13.43 -8.51 10.71
CA TYR A 306 12.15 -7.80 10.67
C TYR A 306 10.93 -8.75 10.63
N GLY A 307 11.14 -10.04 10.46
CA GLY A 307 10.06 -11.02 10.31
C GLY A 307 9.42 -11.02 8.92
N ILE A 308 10.07 -10.41 7.94
CA ILE A 308 9.59 -10.31 6.54
C ILE A 308 9.33 -11.70 5.97
N LYS A 309 8.29 -11.78 5.13
CA LYS A 309 7.96 -12.95 4.32
C LYS A 309 7.92 -12.54 2.86
N HIS A 310 8.89 -12.99 2.09
CA HIS A 310 8.92 -12.67 0.66
C HIS A 310 8.00 -13.59 -0.14
N THR A 311 7.41 -13.03 -1.20
CA THR A 311 6.77 -13.77 -2.28
C THR A 311 7.66 -13.73 -3.51
N GLY A 312 8.21 -14.89 -3.91
CA GLY A 312 9.08 -15.00 -5.08
C GLY A 312 8.26 -15.17 -6.35
N MET A 313 8.38 -14.22 -7.28
CA MET A 313 7.56 -14.15 -8.48
C MET A 313 8.29 -14.79 -9.67
N ILE A 314 7.92 -16.02 -10.01
CA ILE A 314 8.63 -16.89 -10.97
C ILE A 314 8.46 -16.37 -12.39
N ILE A 315 9.59 -16.19 -13.09
CA ILE A 315 9.70 -16.16 -14.54
C ILE A 315 10.34 -17.48 -14.99
N GLU A 316 9.74 -18.18 -15.97
CA GLU A 316 10.29 -19.45 -16.44
C GLU A 316 11.50 -19.26 -17.35
N VAL A 317 11.42 -18.35 -18.31
CA VAL A 317 12.49 -18.06 -19.29
C VAL A 317 12.60 -16.56 -19.56
N TYR A 318 13.77 -16.14 -20.04
CA TYR A 318 13.96 -14.77 -20.54
C TYR A 318 14.07 -14.81 -22.06
N SER A 319 12.94 -14.94 -22.74
CA SER A 319 12.85 -14.92 -24.20
C SER A 319 11.82 -13.89 -24.66
N ASP A 320 11.92 -13.49 -25.90
CA ASP A 320 10.96 -12.61 -26.55
C ASP A 320 9.95 -13.39 -27.43
N THR A 321 9.73 -14.67 -27.10
CA THR A 321 8.82 -15.56 -27.81
C THR A 321 7.38 -15.27 -27.39
N VAL A 322 6.55 -14.80 -28.32
CA VAL A 322 5.14 -14.42 -28.12
C VAL A 322 4.16 -15.23 -28.98
N GLU A 323 4.63 -16.29 -29.60
CA GLU A 323 3.85 -17.25 -30.38
C GLU A 323 4.30 -18.68 -30.08
N ALA A 324 3.34 -19.60 -30.01
CA ALA A 324 3.61 -21.02 -29.77
C ALA A 324 4.46 -21.64 -30.92
N PRO A 325 5.27 -22.69 -30.66
CA PRO A 325 5.35 -23.47 -29.44
C PRO A 325 6.26 -22.85 -28.37
N PHE A 326 5.92 -23.03 -27.09
CA PHE A 326 6.71 -22.57 -25.95
C PHE A 326 7.60 -23.70 -25.42
N GLU A 327 8.87 -23.41 -25.17
CA GLU A 327 9.84 -24.38 -24.70
C GLU A 327 9.99 -24.31 -23.17
N ARG A 328 9.90 -25.48 -22.53
CA ARG A 328 10.14 -25.61 -21.08
C ARG A 328 11.60 -25.36 -20.73
N ASN A 329 11.81 -24.60 -19.65
CA ASN A 329 13.15 -24.41 -19.09
C ASN A 329 13.69 -25.72 -18.50
N LYS A 330 14.93 -26.06 -18.90
CA LYS A 330 15.63 -27.28 -18.43
C LYS A 330 16.58 -27.00 -17.28
N LEU A 331 16.87 -25.73 -16.98
CA LEU A 331 17.79 -25.30 -15.94
C LEU A 331 17.05 -25.07 -14.63
N THR A 332 16.66 -26.14 -13.97
CA THR A 332 15.76 -26.10 -12.81
C THR A 332 16.45 -25.99 -11.45
N THR A 333 17.79 -26.13 -11.40
CA THR A 333 18.52 -26.23 -10.13
C THR A 333 18.36 -24.98 -9.24
N GLN A 334 18.43 -23.79 -9.83
CA GLN A 334 18.29 -22.53 -9.09
C GLN A 334 16.86 -22.35 -8.57
N PHE A 335 15.85 -22.64 -9.41
CA PHE A 335 14.44 -22.63 -8.99
C PHE A 335 14.21 -23.50 -7.75
N VAL A 336 14.66 -24.75 -7.81
CA VAL A 336 14.50 -25.69 -6.68
C VAL A 336 15.26 -25.24 -5.45
N THR A 337 16.51 -24.77 -5.62
CA THR A 337 17.35 -24.35 -4.50
C THR A 337 16.76 -23.13 -3.77
N TYR A 338 16.55 -22.04 -4.51
CA TYR A 338 16.08 -20.79 -3.91
C TYR A 338 14.59 -20.82 -3.58
N GLY A 339 13.76 -21.53 -4.39
CA GLY A 339 12.36 -21.72 -4.07
C GLY A 339 12.14 -22.50 -2.78
N ASN A 340 12.87 -23.60 -2.56
CA ASN A 340 12.81 -24.31 -1.28
C ASN A 340 13.35 -23.49 -0.11
N MET A 341 14.39 -22.69 -0.33
CA MET A 341 14.92 -21.80 0.70
C MET A 341 13.88 -20.78 1.13
N LEU A 342 13.22 -20.11 0.17
CA LEU A 342 12.15 -19.14 0.42
C LEU A 342 10.94 -19.78 1.13
N LEU A 343 10.47 -20.92 0.64
CA LEU A 343 9.36 -21.64 1.28
C LEU A 343 9.69 -22.10 2.71
N ASN A 344 10.95 -22.45 2.99
CA ASN A 344 11.40 -22.87 4.31
C ASN A 344 11.52 -21.72 5.31
N SER A 345 11.77 -20.49 4.84
CA SER A 345 11.77 -19.29 5.67
C SER A 345 10.38 -18.73 5.96
N GLY A 346 9.34 -19.33 5.36
CA GLY A 346 7.94 -18.92 5.54
C GLY A 346 7.42 -18.01 4.45
N GLY A 347 8.17 -17.87 3.35
CA GLY A 347 7.78 -17.16 2.15
C GLY A 347 6.84 -17.97 1.26
N GLU A 348 6.51 -17.43 0.09
CA GLU A 348 5.57 -17.97 -0.89
C GLU A 348 6.15 -17.86 -2.30
N LEU A 349 5.58 -18.62 -3.25
CA LEU A 349 5.88 -18.50 -4.67
C LEU A 349 4.62 -18.07 -5.43
N GLY A 350 4.80 -17.19 -6.40
CA GLY A 350 3.80 -16.72 -7.35
C GLY A 350 4.36 -16.67 -8.77
N PHE A 351 3.64 -16.06 -9.67
CA PHE A 351 4.01 -15.98 -11.09
C PHE A 351 4.28 -14.55 -11.55
N HIS A 352 5.35 -14.37 -12.34
CA HIS A 352 5.69 -13.12 -13.02
C HIS A 352 5.68 -13.25 -14.54
N GLY A 353 5.21 -14.37 -15.06
CA GLY A 353 5.08 -14.65 -16.48
C GLY A 353 5.93 -15.83 -16.96
N TYR A 354 5.55 -16.37 -18.12
CA TYR A 354 6.38 -17.34 -18.83
C TYR A 354 7.73 -16.72 -19.21
N ASN A 355 7.65 -15.50 -19.76
CA ASN A 355 8.79 -14.64 -20.06
C ASN A 355 8.46 -13.21 -19.61
N HIS A 356 9.40 -12.30 -19.71
CA HIS A 356 9.23 -10.91 -19.29
C HIS A 356 8.49 -10.06 -20.35
N MET A 357 7.45 -10.63 -21.00
CA MET A 357 6.61 -9.94 -21.96
C MET A 357 5.26 -9.58 -21.33
N PRO A 358 4.85 -8.30 -21.34
CA PRO A 358 3.55 -7.87 -20.83
C PRO A 358 2.40 -8.66 -21.46
N LEU A 359 1.35 -8.94 -20.67
CA LEU A 359 0.18 -9.66 -21.17
C LEU A 359 -0.73 -8.75 -21.98
N CYS A 360 -0.32 -8.41 -23.20
CA CYS A 360 -1.04 -7.55 -24.14
C CYS A 360 -1.06 -8.20 -25.53
N VAL A 361 -2.24 -8.32 -26.14
CA VAL A 361 -2.40 -8.84 -27.49
C VAL A 361 -2.18 -7.73 -28.51
N LYS A 362 -1.52 -8.05 -29.60
CA LYS A 362 -1.23 -7.10 -30.68
C LYS A 362 -2.52 -6.54 -31.30
N GLY A 363 -2.65 -5.21 -31.30
CA GLY A 363 -3.77 -4.49 -31.90
C GLY A 363 -5.01 -4.37 -31.02
N THR A 364 -4.94 -4.74 -29.75
CA THR A 364 -6.06 -4.60 -28.80
C THR A 364 -6.17 -3.16 -28.26
N ASP A 365 -5.05 -2.46 -28.15
CA ASP A 365 -4.98 -1.08 -27.66
C ASP A 365 -3.97 -0.30 -28.50
N ASP A 366 -4.43 0.29 -29.60
CA ASP A 366 -3.57 0.98 -30.58
C ASP A 366 -2.96 2.29 -30.03
N ASP A 367 -3.51 2.82 -28.92
CA ASP A 367 -3.05 4.07 -28.29
C ASP A 367 -1.96 3.85 -27.22
N MET A 368 -1.78 2.62 -26.73
CA MET A 368 -0.75 2.31 -25.74
C MET A 368 0.61 2.06 -26.40
N GLN A 369 1.63 2.77 -25.94
CA GLN A 369 3.02 2.53 -26.30
C GLN A 369 3.65 1.58 -25.28
N PHE A 370 3.90 0.33 -25.68
CA PHE A 370 4.49 -0.70 -24.80
C PHE A 370 6.03 -0.73 -24.85
N GLY A 371 6.68 0.37 -25.21
CA GLY A 371 8.12 0.45 -25.33
C GLY A 371 8.67 -0.55 -26.39
N ASP A 372 9.78 -1.22 -26.06
CA ASP A 372 10.44 -2.21 -26.91
C ASP A 372 9.86 -3.64 -26.76
N TYR A 373 8.78 -3.83 -25.99
CA TYR A 373 8.20 -5.15 -25.76
C TYR A 373 7.49 -5.68 -27.00
N LYS A 374 7.65 -6.99 -27.24
CA LYS A 374 6.86 -7.70 -28.22
C LYS A 374 5.49 -8.04 -27.67
N LEU A 375 4.46 -7.65 -28.41
CA LEU A 375 3.07 -7.99 -28.06
C LEU A 375 2.73 -9.42 -28.54
N TRP A 376 1.88 -10.08 -27.77
CA TRP A 376 1.44 -11.44 -28.07
C TRP A 376 0.61 -11.50 -29.34
N ALA A 377 0.79 -12.56 -30.12
CA ALA A 377 0.07 -12.72 -31.39
C ALA A 377 -1.43 -12.96 -31.16
N SER A 378 -1.80 -13.63 -30.07
CA SER A 378 -3.19 -13.87 -29.67
C SER A 378 -3.33 -14.15 -28.18
N ALA A 379 -4.56 -14.01 -27.65
CA ALA A 379 -4.91 -14.44 -26.29
C ALA A 379 -4.67 -15.95 -26.07
N GLN A 380 -4.77 -16.78 -27.13
CA GLN A 380 -4.49 -18.20 -27.06
C GLN A 380 -2.99 -18.48 -26.83
N ASP A 381 -2.10 -17.66 -27.41
CA ASP A 381 -0.67 -17.78 -27.15
C ASP A 381 -0.34 -17.42 -25.70
N ILE A 382 -0.95 -16.37 -25.13
CA ILE A 382 -0.86 -16.04 -23.71
C ILE A 382 -1.32 -17.23 -22.84
N GLN A 383 -2.47 -17.83 -23.16
CA GLN A 383 -3.00 -18.99 -22.42
C GLN A 383 -2.03 -20.18 -22.46
N GLN A 384 -1.43 -20.47 -23.60
CA GLN A 384 -0.47 -21.54 -23.73
C GLN A 384 0.82 -21.29 -22.96
N ALA A 385 1.33 -20.06 -22.99
CA ALA A 385 2.52 -19.65 -22.25
C ALA A 385 2.28 -19.71 -20.72
N CYS A 386 1.15 -19.17 -20.24
CA CYS A 386 0.77 -19.25 -18.83
C CYS A 386 0.53 -20.69 -18.37
N SER A 387 -0.05 -21.55 -19.23
CA SER A 387 -0.23 -22.97 -18.93
C SER A 387 1.11 -23.71 -18.84
N GLU A 388 2.10 -23.36 -19.68
CA GLU A 388 3.46 -23.92 -19.59
C GLU A 388 4.13 -23.51 -18.27
N LEU A 389 4.07 -22.23 -17.91
CA LEU A 389 4.59 -21.72 -16.65
C LEU A 389 3.95 -22.44 -15.44
N SER A 390 2.61 -22.59 -15.43
CA SER A 390 1.91 -23.30 -14.35
C SER A 390 2.39 -24.74 -14.24
N GLN A 391 2.45 -25.49 -15.35
CA GLN A 391 2.94 -26.85 -15.37
C GLN A 391 4.42 -26.96 -14.97
N PHE A 392 5.25 -26.00 -15.37
CA PHE A 392 6.64 -25.94 -14.95
C PHE A 392 6.75 -25.82 -13.44
N ALA A 393 6.04 -24.86 -12.85
CA ALA A 393 6.05 -24.62 -11.41
C ALA A 393 5.47 -25.79 -10.60
N GLU A 394 4.35 -26.38 -11.03
CA GLU A 394 3.76 -27.57 -10.40
C GLU A 394 4.72 -28.76 -10.38
N ASN A 395 5.50 -28.95 -11.42
CA ASN A 395 6.50 -30.02 -11.48
C ASN A 395 7.63 -29.82 -10.46
N LEU A 396 8.02 -28.55 -10.19
CA LEU A 396 9.08 -28.22 -9.23
C LEU A 396 8.58 -28.14 -7.79
N PHE A 397 7.36 -27.64 -7.60
CA PHE A 397 6.77 -27.34 -6.28
C PHE A 397 5.35 -27.92 -6.16
N PRO A 398 5.16 -29.26 -6.23
CA PRO A 398 3.84 -29.90 -6.31
C PRO A 398 2.97 -29.72 -5.05
N GLN A 399 3.49 -29.12 -4.00
CA GLN A 399 2.76 -28.85 -2.75
C GLN A 399 2.42 -27.37 -2.55
N SER A 400 2.87 -26.50 -3.46
CA SER A 400 2.59 -25.06 -3.42
C SER A 400 1.43 -24.73 -4.35
N VAL A 401 0.49 -23.94 -3.86
CA VAL A 401 -0.58 -23.35 -4.68
C VAL A 401 -0.17 -21.92 -4.97
N MET A 402 0.02 -21.59 -6.24
CA MET A 402 0.46 -20.25 -6.65
C MET A 402 -0.76 -19.43 -7.02
N GLN A 403 -1.14 -18.50 -6.14
CA GLN A 403 -2.35 -17.70 -6.26
C GLN A 403 -2.08 -16.25 -6.65
N VAL A 404 -0.82 -15.83 -6.64
CA VAL A 404 -0.39 -14.45 -6.88
C VAL A 404 0.24 -14.32 -8.26
N TYR A 405 -0.16 -13.32 -9.00
CA TYR A 405 0.45 -12.93 -10.27
C TYR A 405 0.89 -11.47 -10.21
N VAL A 406 2.11 -11.19 -10.64
CA VAL A 406 2.66 -9.86 -10.86
C VAL A 406 2.85 -9.67 -12.37
N PRO A 407 2.24 -8.66 -13.00
CA PRO A 407 2.45 -8.40 -14.41
C PRO A 407 3.91 -8.00 -14.69
N PRO A 408 4.57 -8.56 -15.74
CA PRO A 408 5.86 -8.07 -16.18
C PRO A 408 5.80 -6.57 -16.49
N SER A 409 6.76 -5.81 -15.97
CA SER A 409 6.83 -4.35 -16.07
C SER A 409 5.56 -3.63 -15.60
N ASN A 410 4.75 -4.26 -14.75
CA ASN A 410 3.45 -3.76 -14.28
C ASN A 410 2.43 -3.50 -15.43
N ILE A 411 2.62 -4.11 -16.59
CA ILE A 411 1.77 -3.88 -17.76
C ILE A 411 0.91 -5.11 -18.06
N MET A 412 -0.39 -4.92 -18.12
CA MET A 412 -1.35 -5.97 -18.45
C MET A 412 -2.62 -5.35 -19.06
N ALA A 413 -2.99 -5.81 -20.26
CA ALA A 413 -4.26 -5.44 -20.85
C ALA A 413 -5.40 -6.38 -20.42
N GLN A 414 -6.64 -5.96 -20.60
CA GLN A 414 -7.82 -6.72 -20.18
C GLN A 414 -7.89 -8.11 -20.83
N ASP A 415 -7.57 -8.23 -22.11
CA ASP A 415 -7.54 -9.50 -22.84
C ASP A 415 -6.43 -10.44 -22.33
N GLY A 416 -5.29 -9.87 -21.93
CA GLY A 416 -4.20 -10.61 -21.29
C GLY A 416 -4.59 -11.13 -19.92
N LYS A 417 -5.27 -10.30 -19.10
CA LYS A 417 -5.82 -10.68 -17.80
C LYS A 417 -6.80 -11.84 -17.93
N GLU A 418 -7.75 -11.74 -18.86
CA GLU A 418 -8.72 -12.81 -19.12
C GLU A 418 -8.06 -14.11 -19.57
N ALA A 419 -7.04 -14.02 -20.43
CA ALA A 419 -6.28 -15.17 -20.90
C ALA A 419 -5.49 -15.84 -19.76
N LEU A 420 -4.86 -15.06 -18.87
CA LEU A 420 -4.17 -15.55 -17.68
C LEU A 420 -5.13 -16.32 -16.76
N LEU A 421 -6.28 -15.73 -16.39
CA LEU A 421 -7.25 -16.33 -15.48
C LEU A 421 -7.89 -17.60 -16.04
N GLN A 422 -8.01 -17.72 -17.38
CA GLN A 422 -8.46 -18.95 -18.02
C GLN A 422 -7.40 -20.05 -17.99
N ALA A 423 -6.12 -19.68 -18.13
CA ALA A 423 -5.02 -20.63 -18.15
C ALA A 423 -4.60 -21.10 -16.73
N CYS A 424 -4.68 -20.20 -15.76
CA CYS A 424 -4.24 -20.38 -14.38
C CYS A 424 -5.41 -20.12 -13.42
N PRO A 425 -6.39 -21.01 -13.33
CA PRO A 425 -7.61 -20.79 -12.54
C PRO A 425 -7.37 -20.71 -11.02
N GLU A 426 -6.17 -21.02 -10.56
CA GLU A 426 -5.76 -20.86 -9.15
C GLU A 426 -5.39 -19.42 -8.80
N ILE A 427 -5.08 -18.56 -9.78
CA ILE A 427 -4.77 -17.16 -9.53
C ILE A 427 -6.01 -16.47 -8.94
N ARG A 428 -5.79 -15.76 -7.85
CA ARG A 428 -6.79 -14.99 -7.10
C ARG A 428 -6.34 -13.56 -6.82
N ILE A 429 -5.05 -13.30 -6.92
CA ILE A 429 -4.44 -12.05 -6.50
C ILE A 429 -3.59 -11.52 -7.64
N LEU A 430 -3.82 -10.26 -7.97
CA LEU A 430 -2.97 -9.49 -8.87
C LEU A 430 -2.26 -8.41 -8.06
N ALA A 431 -0.93 -8.35 -8.19
CA ALA A 431 -0.11 -7.39 -7.49
C ALA A 431 0.68 -6.54 -8.50
N SER A 432 0.06 -5.49 -9.00
CA SER A 432 0.68 -4.53 -9.90
C SER A 432 1.19 -3.31 -9.12
N ILE A 433 0.88 -2.10 -9.53
CA ILE A 433 1.46 -0.88 -8.97
C ILE A 433 0.37 0.04 -8.41
N TYR A 434 0.71 0.72 -7.30
CA TYR A 434 -0.15 1.71 -6.67
C TYR A 434 -0.02 3.10 -7.31
N LEU A 435 1.23 3.52 -7.56
CA LEU A 435 1.50 4.83 -8.15
C LEU A 435 1.72 4.72 -9.66
N PRO A 436 1.14 5.64 -10.46
CA PRO A 436 1.48 5.72 -11.88
C PRO A 436 2.92 6.20 -12.07
N SER A 437 3.60 5.72 -13.10
CA SER A 437 4.77 6.39 -13.67
C SER A 437 4.34 7.30 -14.82
N GLU A 438 5.06 8.39 -15.03
CA GLU A 438 4.67 9.44 -16.00
C GLU A 438 4.59 8.95 -17.45
N ASP A 439 5.33 7.90 -17.82
CA ASP A 439 5.56 7.49 -19.21
C ASP A 439 5.16 6.04 -19.54
N SER A 440 4.49 5.29 -18.65
CA SER A 440 4.21 3.88 -18.86
C SER A 440 2.72 3.54 -18.77
N PRO A 441 2.18 2.67 -19.66
CA PRO A 441 0.81 2.17 -19.61
C PRO A 441 0.65 1.09 -18.51
N GLU A 442 0.98 1.40 -17.28
CA GLU A 442 0.94 0.46 -16.17
C GLU A 442 -0.48 0.11 -15.77
N TYR A 443 -0.65 -1.12 -15.28
CA TYR A 443 -1.89 -1.60 -14.70
C TYR A 443 -2.01 -1.11 -13.26
N LEU A 444 -2.65 0.04 -13.08
CA LEU A 444 -2.88 0.65 -11.77
C LEU A 444 -3.96 -0.09 -11.01
N GLN A 445 -3.79 -0.20 -9.70
CA GLN A 445 -4.71 -0.90 -8.81
C GLN A 445 -5.05 -0.09 -7.57
N GLU A 446 -6.22 -0.39 -6.99
CA GLU A 446 -6.60 -0.08 -5.61
C GLU A 446 -6.50 -1.35 -4.74
N PHE A 447 -6.58 -1.20 -3.42
CA PHE A 447 -6.71 -2.33 -2.50
C PHE A 447 -8.17 -2.75 -2.42
N GLU A 448 -8.61 -3.62 -3.33
CA GLU A 448 -10.02 -3.98 -3.48
C GLU A 448 -10.23 -5.43 -3.94
N VAL A 449 -11.48 -5.86 -3.91
CA VAL A 449 -11.93 -7.12 -4.52
C VAL A 449 -12.78 -6.78 -5.74
N GLU A 450 -12.29 -7.13 -6.92
CA GLU A 450 -13.03 -6.94 -8.16
C GLU A 450 -14.34 -7.73 -8.20
N ALA A 451 -15.29 -7.28 -9.02
CA ALA A 451 -16.59 -7.93 -9.19
C ALA A 451 -16.51 -9.42 -9.60
N ASN A 452 -15.41 -9.84 -10.24
CA ASN A 452 -15.13 -11.24 -10.60
C ASN A 452 -14.48 -12.06 -9.47
N GLY A 453 -14.19 -11.43 -8.31
CA GLY A 453 -13.58 -12.05 -7.14
C GLY A 453 -12.05 -12.09 -7.16
N ILE A 454 -11.41 -11.44 -8.11
CA ILE A 454 -9.96 -11.19 -8.10
C ILE A 454 -9.66 -10.11 -7.07
N ILE A 455 -8.57 -10.26 -6.37
CA ILE A 455 -8.14 -9.34 -5.31
C ILE A 455 -6.93 -8.58 -5.80
N ASP A 456 -7.04 -7.26 -5.81
CA ASP A 456 -5.97 -6.36 -6.17
C ASP A 456 -5.17 -5.96 -4.93
N THR A 457 -3.85 -6.13 -5.02
CA THR A 457 -2.91 -5.84 -3.92
C THR A 457 -1.73 -5.04 -4.46
N PRO A 458 -1.93 -3.76 -4.79
CA PRO A 458 -0.90 -2.95 -5.42
C PRO A 458 0.37 -2.85 -4.56
N ARG A 459 1.51 -2.69 -5.24
CA ARG A 459 2.81 -2.46 -4.62
C ARG A 459 3.09 -0.97 -4.60
N ILE A 460 3.49 -0.46 -3.43
CA ILE A 460 3.57 0.98 -3.13
C ILE A 460 4.98 1.52 -3.43
N THR A 461 6.00 0.77 -3.00
CA THR A 461 7.40 1.18 -3.12
C THR A 461 8.22 0.13 -3.86
N SER A 462 9.35 0.54 -4.44
CA SER A 462 10.21 -0.34 -5.23
C SER A 462 11.69 -0.05 -5.07
N GLY A 463 12.50 -1.07 -5.37
CA GLY A 463 13.95 -0.96 -5.43
C GLY A 463 14.64 -0.91 -4.08
N SER A 464 15.94 -0.66 -4.10
CA SER A 464 16.77 -0.63 -2.88
C SER A 464 16.95 0.78 -2.30
N THR A 465 16.64 1.82 -3.07
CA THR A 465 16.67 3.23 -2.64
C THR A 465 15.27 3.80 -2.79
N ILE A 466 14.67 4.19 -1.68
CA ILE A 466 13.33 4.77 -1.64
C ILE A 466 13.46 6.28 -1.77
N ASP A 467 12.94 6.83 -2.86
CA ASP A 467 12.92 8.27 -3.11
C ASP A 467 11.90 8.99 -2.23
N ASP A 468 11.89 10.32 -2.27
CA ASP A 468 11.02 11.13 -1.42
C ASP A 468 9.54 10.96 -1.79
N TYR A 469 9.21 10.77 -3.08
CA TYR A 469 7.83 10.54 -3.51
C TYR A 469 7.30 9.18 -3.03
N GLN A 470 8.08 8.12 -3.16
CA GLN A 470 7.75 6.81 -2.61
C GLN A 470 7.61 6.86 -1.07
N LYS A 471 8.48 7.64 -0.40
CA LYS A 471 8.47 7.75 1.06
C LYS A 471 7.24 8.51 1.58
N ILE A 472 6.80 9.57 0.92
CA ILE A 472 5.58 10.29 1.30
C ILE A 472 4.33 9.46 1.00
N THR A 473 4.37 8.63 -0.06
CA THR A 473 3.31 7.67 -0.37
C THR A 473 3.21 6.60 0.69
N GLU A 474 4.32 6.00 1.09
CA GLU A 474 4.34 5.01 2.17
C GLU A 474 3.84 5.61 3.49
N LEU A 475 4.23 6.87 3.81
CA LEU A 475 3.68 7.59 4.94
C LEU A 475 2.16 7.75 4.84
N GLY A 476 1.66 8.05 3.64
CA GLY A 476 0.23 8.12 3.34
C GLY A 476 -0.47 6.80 3.63
N GLU A 477 0.04 5.71 3.06
CA GLU A 477 -0.56 4.38 3.17
C GLU A 477 -0.49 3.78 4.58
N LEU A 478 0.53 4.09 5.36
CA LEU A 478 0.58 3.75 6.79
C LEU A 478 -0.56 4.41 7.59
N ASN A 479 -1.10 5.54 7.12
CA ASN A 479 -2.17 6.28 7.79
C ASN A 479 -3.55 6.09 7.17
N PHE A 480 -3.64 5.49 5.99
CA PHE A 480 -4.91 5.17 5.34
C PHE A 480 -5.27 3.69 5.52
N HIS A 481 -4.44 2.78 5.01
CA HIS A 481 -4.71 1.35 5.07
C HIS A 481 -3.86 0.60 6.11
N TYR A 482 -2.87 1.27 6.72
CA TYR A 482 -1.83 0.66 7.55
C TYR A 482 -1.13 -0.47 6.81
N VAL A 483 -0.67 -0.17 5.61
CA VAL A 483 -0.06 -1.10 4.66
C VAL A 483 1.33 -0.64 4.29
N GLN A 484 2.22 -1.59 4.12
CA GLN A 484 3.48 -1.50 3.41
C GLN A 484 3.49 -2.60 2.34
N SER A 485 3.82 -2.26 1.10
CA SER A 485 3.91 -3.22 -0.01
C SER A 485 5.07 -2.83 -0.92
N HIS A 486 6.07 -3.70 -1.00
CA HIS A 486 7.35 -3.39 -1.64
C HIS A 486 7.77 -4.49 -2.61
N PHE A 487 8.45 -4.11 -3.69
CA PHE A 487 9.09 -5.06 -4.57
C PHE A 487 10.52 -4.66 -4.92
N MET A 488 11.35 -5.65 -5.13
CA MET A 488 12.71 -5.48 -5.63
C MET A 488 13.05 -6.59 -6.62
N HIS A 489 14.05 -6.31 -7.43
CA HIS A 489 14.59 -7.29 -8.35
C HIS A 489 16.00 -7.72 -7.88
N PRO A 490 16.34 -8.98 -8.05
CA PRO A 490 17.70 -9.41 -7.78
C PRO A 490 18.75 -8.68 -8.64
N ASP A 491 18.39 -8.22 -9.83
CA ASP A 491 19.27 -7.49 -10.74
C ASP A 491 19.40 -5.98 -10.43
N ASP A 492 18.72 -5.44 -9.42
CA ASP A 492 18.96 -4.07 -8.94
C ASP A 492 20.45 -3.81 -8.64
N ALA A 493 21.20 -4.86 -8.24
CA ALA A 493 22.63 -4.80 -8.02
C ALA A 493 23.47 -4.76 -9.33
N LEU A 494 22.86 -4.93 -10.48
CA LEU A 494 23.50 -4.96 -11.80
C LEU A 494 23.07 -3.79 -12.69
N ASP A 495 21.87 -3.27 -12.49
CA ASP A 495 21.25 -2.26 -13.33
C ASP A 495 21.65 -0.85 -12.87
N VAL A 496 22.25 -0.09 -13.80
CA VAL A 496 22.71 1.30 -13.55
C VAL A 496 21.53 2.22 -13.26
N ASP A 497 20.40 2.03 -13.94
CA ASP A 497 19.20 2.85 -13.76
C ASP A 497 18.54 2.60 -12.39
N ARG A 498 18.90 1.49 -11.72
CA ARG A 498 18.48 1.15 -10.36
C ARG A 498 19.56 1.39 -9.30
N GLY A 499 20.62 2.12 -9.67
CA GLY A 499 21.68 2.54 -8.75
C GLY A 499 22.81 1.54 -8.53
N ALA A 500 22.99 0.52 -9.39
CA ALA A 500 24.06 -0.49 -9.26
C ALA A 500 25.47 0.12 -9.14
N GLU A 501 25.71 1.30 -9.68
CA GLU A 501 26.99 2.03 -9.58
C GLU A 501 27.36 2.38 -8.12
N LEU A 502 26.38 2.55 -7.22
CA LEU A 502 26.56 2.79 -5.78
C LEU A 502 27.13 1.55 -5.08
N GLY A 503 26.93 0.37 -5.67
CA GLY A 503 27.32 -0.93 -5.13
C GLY A 503 26.35 -1.47 -4.07
N TRP A 504 26.23 -2.79 -4.02
CA TRP A 504 25.27 -3.49 -3.15
C TRP A 504 25.35 -3.13 -1.68
N LYS A 505 26.54 -2.88 -1.18
CA LYS A 505 26.70 -2.48 0.24
C LYS A 505 25.98 -1.16 0.56
N THR A 506 25.97 -0.22 -0.37
CA THR A 506 25.23 1.04 -0.23
C THR A 506 23.73 0.78 -0.39
N LEU A 507 23.35 0.11 -1.48
CA LEU A 507 21.93 -0.19 -1.77
C LEU A 507 21.26 -0.95 -0.63
N SER A 508 21.88 -2.04 -0.16
CA SER A 508 21.34 -2.81 0.96
C SER A 508 21.30 -2.03 2.27
N GLY A 509 22.23 -1.10 2.47
CA GLY A 509 22.24 -0.22 3.65
C GLY A 509 21.15 0.86 3.61
N GLU A 510 20.86 1.42 2.45
CA GLU A 510 19.73 2.37 2.29
C GLU A 510 18.39 1.65 2.47
N PHE A 511 18.26 0.48 1.89
CA PHE A 511 17.06 -0.33 2.10
C PHE A 511 16.86 -0.74 3.57
N GLU A 512 17.94 -1.08 4.28
CA GLU A 512 17.85 -1.38 5.71
C GLU A 512 17.39 -0.17 6.53
N LYS A 513 17.80 1.05 6.18
CA LYS A 513 17.28 2.28 6.82
C LYS A 513 15.78 2.47 6.58
N TYR A 514 15.32 2.18 5.36
CA TYR A 514 13.88 2.18 5.06
C TYR A 514 13.13 1.15 5.91
N LEU A 515 13.62 -0.08 6.00
CA LEU A 515 13.04 -1.11 6.86
C LEU A 515 13.03 -0.71 8.34
N ASP A 516 14.11 -0.14 8.85
CA ASP A 516 14.19 0.37 10.23
C ASP A 516 13.14 1.47 10.46
N TRP A 517 12.90 2.36 9.49
CA TRP A 517 11.87 3.38 9.57
C TRP A 517 10.46 2.76 9.58
N VAL A 518 10.11 1.88 8.64
CA VAL A 518 8.81 1.22 8.56
C VAL A 518 8.49 0.48 9.85
N TYR A 519 9.38 -0.43 10.29
CA TYR A 519 9.13 -1.29 11.45
C TYR A 519 9.23 -0.57 12.79
N SER A 520 9.93 0.56 12.87
CA SER A 520 9.89 1.40 14.06
C SER A 520 8.63 2.27 14.12
N SER A 521 8.07 2.65 12.98
CA SER A 521 6.85 3.44 12.84
C SER A 521 5.59 2.61 13.03
N ALA A 522 5.60 1.40 12.49
CA ALA A 522 4.48 0.45 12.49
C ALA A 522 4.89 -0.90 13.13
N PRO A 523 5.21 -0.93 14.44
CA PRO A 523 5.78 -2.12 15.10
C PRO A 523 4.84 -3.32 15.11
N ASN A 524 3.54 -3.10 14.96
CA ASN A 524 2.49 -4.12 15.00
C ASN A 524 1.93 -4.46 13.61
N ILE A 525 2.60 -4.04 12.55
CA ILE A 525 2.21 -4.40 11.18
C ILE A 525 2.42 -5.90 10.96
N ARG A 526 1.44 -6.57 10.38
CA ARG A 526 1.51 -8.02 10.14
C ARG A 526 2.39 -8.32 8.94
N ASN A 527 3.43 -9.11 9.11
CA ASN A 527 4.23 -9.61 8.00
C ASN A 527 3.47 -10.71 7.25
N LEU A 528 3.08 -10.44 6.01
CA LEU A 528 2.24 -11.27 5.17
C LEU A 528 3.00 -11.70 3.92
N THR A 529 2.63 -12.86 3.37
CA THR A 529 2.95 -13.21 1.98
C THR A 529 1.93 -12.54 1.04
N GLY A 530 2.13 -12.59 -0.27
CA GLY A 530 1.17 -12.06 -1.23
C GLY A 530 -0.24 -12.62 -1.05
N SER A 531 -0.40 -13.94 -0.82
CA SER A 531 -1.69 -14.54 -0.48
C SER A 531 -2.25 -14.06 0.85
N GLY A 532 -1.38 -13.82 1.83
CA GLY A 532 -1.76 -13.25 3.12
C GLY A 532 -2.27 -11.82 2.97
N MET A 533 -1.61 -11.01 2.12
CA MET A 533 -2.05 -9.65 1.80
C MET A 533 -3.41 -9.68 1.09
N GLY A 534 -3.60 -10.53 0.09
CA GLY A 534 -4.90 -10.69 -0.57
C GLY A 534 -6.03 -11.04 0.41
N LEU A 535 -5.79 -11.94 1.38
CA LEU A 535 -6.79 -12.23 2.40
C LEU A 535 -7.07 -11.02 3.30
N ALA A 536 -6.05 -10.23 3.64
CA ALA A 536 -6.23 -9.03 4.45
C ALA A 536 -7.02 -7.94 3.69
N VAL A 537 -6.73 -7.75 2.41
CA VAL A 537 -7.51 -6.86 1.52
C VAL A 537 -8.96 -7.33 1.41
N GLN A 538 -9.21 -8.62 1.21
CA GLN A 538 -10.58 -9.15 1.14
C GLN A 538 -11.35 -8.92 2.45
N GLN A 539 -10.71 -9.10 3.59
CA GLN A 539 -11.32 -8.80 4.89
C GLN A 539 -11.67 -7.32 5.04
N TYR A 540 -10.76 -6.43 4.66
CA TYR A 540 -10.94 -4.99 4.67
C TYR A 540 -12.06 -4.53 3.72
N ASP A 541 -12.04 -5.02 2.49
CA ASP A 541 -12.96 -4.58 1.44
C ASP A 541 -14.42 -4.96 1.75
N TYR A 542 -14.63 -6.17 2.28
CA TYR A 542 -15.96 -6.69 2.62
C TYR A 542 -16.57 -6.04 3.87
N ILE A 543 -15.78 -5.37 4.73
CA ILE A 543 -16.32 -4.75 5.94
C ILE A 543 -17.27 -3.62 5.56
N SER A 544 -18.49 -3.70 6.10
CA SER A 544 -19.39 -2.59 6.30
C SER A 544 -19.52 -2.30 7.80
N MET A 545 -19.69 -1.03 8.20
CA MET A 545 -19.68 -0.69 9.62
C MET A 545 -20.66 0.41 9.99
N GLU A 546 -21.34 0.21 11.11
CA GLU A 546 -22.12 1.22 11.79
C GLU A 546 -21.40 1.62 13.08
N ARG A 547 -21.20 2.92 13.27
CA ARG A 547 -20.52 3.48 14.45
C ARG A 547 -21.44 4.46 15.17
N ARG A 548 -21.46 4.36 16.48
CA ARG A 548 -22.30 5.22 17.31
C ARG A 548 -21.61 5.56 18.63
N MET A 549 -21.51 6.85 18.90
CA MET A 549 -21.11 7.31 20.23
C MET A 549 -22.35 7.36 21.14
N ASP A 550 -22.29 6.70 22.30
CA ASP A 550 -23.33 6.71 23.32
C ASP A 550 -22.69 7.08 24.68
N GLY A 551 -22.81 8.35 25.03
CA GLY A 551 -22.02 8.94 26.11
C GLY A 551 -20.52 8.79 25.85
N ASN A 552 -19.80 8.11 26.73
CA ASN A 552 -18.36 7.85 26.60
C ASN A 552 -18.05 6.50 25.94
N THR A 553 -19.00 5.86 25.27
CA THR A 553 -18.80 4.55 24.64
C THR A 553 -18.99 4.64 23.13
N LEU A 554 -17.93 4.34 22.41
CA LEU A 554 -17.96 4.13 20.96
C LEU A 554 -18.38 2.68 20.69
N ASN A 555 -19.59 2.50 20.19
CA ASN A 555 -20.13 1.21 19.75
C ASN A 555 -19.94 1.05 18.26
N VAL A 556 -19.48 -0.12 17.83
CA VAL A 556 -19.29 -0.47 16.43
C VAL A 556 -19.95 -1.81 16.13
N LYS A 557 -20.75 -1.84 15.09
CA LYS A 557 -21.34 -3.06 14.52
C LYS A 557 -20.80 -3.28 13.11
N LEU A 558 -20.38 -4.51 12.83
CA LEU A 558 -19.74 -4.90 11.58
C LEU A 558 -20.63 -5.83 10.77
N GLY A 559 -20.80 -5.51 9.49
CA GLY A 559 -21.25 -6.43 8.45
C GLY A 559 -20.06 -6.87 7.60
N GLY A 560 -20.23 -7.91 6.76
CA GLY A 560 -19.12 -8.49 6.00
C GLY A 560 -17.99 -9.08 6.88
N PHE A 561 -18.23 -9.24 8.17
CA PHE A 561 -17.27 -9.78 9.15
C PHE A 561 -17.27 -11.31 9.14
N SER A 562 -16.08 -11.91 9.26
CA SER A 562 -15.96 -13.38 9.37
C SER A 562 -15.30 -13.80 10.70
N ASP A 563 -13.99 -13.63 10.81
CA ASP A 563 -13.20 -14.12 11.96
C ASP A 563 -12.53 -12.98 12.71
N GLU A 564 -11.95 -12.05 11.97
CA GLU A 564 -11.24 -10.90 12.49
C GLU A 564 -11.31 -9.72 11.52
N ALA A 565 -11.11 -8.52 12.04
CA ALA A 565 -10.93 -7.30 11.26
C ALA A 565 -10.05 -6.32 12.03
N TYR A 566 -9.39 -5.42 11.32
CA TYR A 566 -8.49 -4.44 11.91
C TYR A 566 -8.98 -3.03 11.63
N PHE A 567 -8.81 -2.15 12.62
CA PHE A 567 -9.23 -0.76 12.50
C PHE A 567 -8.15 0.16 13.07
N MET A 568 -8.04 1.34 12.49
CA MET A 568 -7.34 2.45 13.11
C MET A 568 -8.32 3.20 14.02
N LEU A 569 -7.93 3.43 15.26
CA LEU A 569 -8.65 4.27 16.20
C LEU A 569 -7.77 5.45 16.59
N ARG A 570 -8.26 6.67 16.38
CA ARG A 570 -7.70 7.88 16.98
C ARG A 570 -8.61 8.31 18.15
N ASN A 571 -8.02 8.47 19.33
CA ASN A 571 -8.76 8.83 20.56
C ASN A 571 -8.81 10.34 20.83
N ASN A 572 -8.06 11.15 20.08
CA ASN A 572 -7.99 12.62 20.20
C ASN A 572 -7.85 13.11 21.66
N GLY A 573 -6.95 12.45 22.41
CA GLY A 573 -6.63 12.78 23.79
C GLY A 573 -7.57 12.20 24.85
N LYS A 574 -8.62 11.45 24.49
CA LYS A 574 -9.48 10.76 25.45
C LYS A 574 -8.80 9.51 26.01
N GLU A 575 -8.83 9.34 27.31
CA GLU A 575 -8.33 8.12 27.95
C GLU A 575 -9.23 6.93 27.62
N ILE A 576 -8.65 5.79 27.21
CA ILE A 576 -9.40 4.55 26.98
C ILE A 576 -9.35 3.73 28.27
N VAL A 577 -10.53 3.44 28.84
CA VAL A 577 -10.66 2.72 30.12
C VAL A 577 -11.17 1.29 29.96
N GLY A 578 -11.66 0.90 28.79
CA GLY A 578 -12.11 -0.48 28.55
C GLY A 578 -12.51 -0.77 27.12
N THR A 579 -12.58 -2.07 26.80
CA THR A 579 -13.01 -2.58 25.49
C THR A 579 -13.85 -3.84 25.63
N LYS A 580 -14.67 -4.13 24.61
CA LYS A 580 -15.39 -5.39 24.47
C LYS A 580 -15.42 -5.80 23.00
N GLY A 581 -15.25 -7.08 22.70
CA GLY A 581 -15.27 -7.63 21.34
C GLY A 581 -14.02 -7.31 20.51
N CYS A 582 -13.01 -6.66 21.11
CA CYS A 582 -11.75 -6.32 20.47
C CYS A 582 -10.60 -6.21 21.48
N THR A 583 -9.37 -6.19 20.98
CA THR A 583 -8.15 -5.82 21.68
C THR A 583 -7.58 -4.55 21.08
N LEU A 584 -6.81 -3.79 21.86
CA LEU A 584 -6.15 -2.57 21.41
C LEU A 584 -4.63 -2.71 21.52
N GLU A 585 -3.94 -2.21 20.51
CA GLU A 585 -2.49 -2.07 20.50
C GLU A 585 -2.15 -0.60 20.23
N GLN A 586 -1.52 0.05 21.19
CA GLN A 586 -1.16 1.46 21.09
C GLN A 586 0.05 1.63 20.15
N ILE A 587 -0.05 2.54 19.19
CA ILE A 587 1.04 2.91 18.27
C ILE A 587 1.75 4.16 18.79
N ASN A 588 1.00 5.22 19.09
CA ASN A 588 1.50 6.47 19.65
C ASN A 588 0.50 7.02 20.69
N ALA A 589 0.65 8.27 21.09
CA ALA A 589 -0.18 8.86 22.14
C ALA A 589 -1.68 8.86 21.83
N GLU A 590 -2.06 8.94 20.54
CA GLU A 590 -3.46 9.10 20.13
C GLU A 590 -3.96 8.01 19.17
N GLN A 591 -3.09 7.14 18.65
CA GLN A 591 -3.47 6.15 17.64
C GLN A 591 -3.29 4.72 18.15
N TYR A 592 -4.28 3.89 17.86
CA TYR A 592 -4.36 2.50 18.28
C TYR A 592 -4.81 1.62 17.11
N ILE A 593 -4.24 0.41 17.01
CA ILE A 593 -4.83 -0.67 16.22
C ILE A 593 -5.87 -1.35 17.07
N VAL A 594 -7.07 -1.46 16.53
CA VAL A 594 -8.17 -2.25 17.09
C VAL A 594 -8.23 -3.57 16.35
N HIS A 595 -7.98 -4.68 17.03
CA HIS A 595 -8.19 -6.01 16.49
C HIS A 595 -9.55 -6.53 16.98
N ALA A 596 -10.53 -6.50 16.09
CA ALA A 596 -11.87 -7.01 16.34
C ALA A 596 -11.88 -8.55 16.20
N THR A 597 -12.46 -9.21 17.19
CA THR A 597 -12.67 -10.68 17.21
C THR A 597 -14.15 -11.04 17.30
N ALA A 598 -15.02 -10.05 17.19
CA ALA A 598 -16.48 -10.18 17.15
C ALA A 598 -17.07 -9.11 16.22
N SER A 599 -18.23 -9.38 15.66
CA SER A 599 -18.97 -8.44 14.79
C SER A 599 -19.57 -7.25 15.54
N GLU A 600 -19.59 -7.28 16.88
CA GLU A 600 -19.99 -6.16 17.73
C GLU A 600 -18.86 -5.88 18.73
N LEU A 601 -18.37 -4.65 18.72
CA LEU A 601 -17.33 -4.20 19.63
C LEU A 601 -17.64 -2.83 20.22
N CYS A 602 -17.01 -2.53 21.34
CA CYS A 602 -17.04 -1.17 21.87
C CYS A 602 -15.70 -0.77 22.50
N VAL A 603 -15.46 0.55 22.47
CA VAL A 603 -14.35 1.22 23.16
C VAL A 603 -14.95 2.21 24.16
N ILE A 604 -14.53 2.14 25.40
CA ILE A 604 -15.05 2.95 26.51
C ILE A 604 -13.99 3.97 26.88
N PHE A 605 -14.34 5.24 26.85
CA PHE A 605 -13.48 6.36 27.22
C PHE A 605 -13.74 6.78 28.66
N GLY A 606 -12.74 7.38 29.31
CA GLY A 606 -12.85 8.01 30.60
C GLY A 606 -13.76 9.26 30.58
N GLU A 607 -14.15 9.74 31.79
CA GLU A 607 -14.92 10.98 31.95
C GLU A 607 -14.06 12.23 31.67
#